data_3736ab54e48fd0b08605fa44f44d81b8
#
_entry.id   3736ab54e48fd0b08605fa44f44d81b8
#
_cell.length_a   1.000
_cell.length_b   1.000
_cell.length_c   1.000
_cell.angle_alpha   90.00
_cell.angle_beta   90.00
_cell.angle_gamma   90.00
#
_symmetry.space_group_name_H-M   'P 1'
#
loop_
_entity.id
_entity.type
_entity.pdbx_description
1 polymer ?
#
loop_
_entity_poly.entity_id
_entity_poly.type
_entity_poly.pdbx_seq_one_letter_code
_entity_poly.pdbx_strand_id
1 'polypeptide(L)'
;FRVLLGLIIFNFPPSTMAKTIDNLNDQRVKWIPFSDQVMGGISEVNFFEKEEDGLSFYHMEGNVSTENNGGFIQFRAEVKIEDKNYQGLKIKTRGNGEEDYLFIRTKKTRLPWLYYGSSFSTTDQWQWIEIPFSSFKKSEGRFSGFLPKKFDIEGIKSIGIVAYGKDFYADIDVAGLELY
;
A
#
# COMPACT_ATOMS: atom_id res chain seq x y z
N PHE A 1 -27.11 -53.12 14.02
CA PHE A 1 -26.18 -52.22 13.32
C PHE A 1 -26.43 -50.80 13.82
N ARG A 2 -25.50 -50.24 14.63
CA ARG A 2 -25.51 -48.82 15.05
C ARG A 2 -24.62 -48.05 14.06
N VAL A 3 -25.21 -47.18 13.25
CA VAL A 3 -24.46 -46.22 12.42
C VAL A 3 -24.06 -45.06 13.31
N LEU A 4 -22.75 -44.89 13.57
CA LEU A 4 -22.19 -43.72 14.23
C LEU A 4 -22.10 -42.62 13.19
N LEU A 5 -22.98 -41.60 13.26
CA LEU A 5 -22.89 -40.39 12.43
C LEU A 5 -21.81 -39.49 13.05
N GLY A 6 -20.62 -39.45 12.46
CA GLY A 6 -19.55 -38.57 12.85
C GLY A 6 -19.89 -37.12 12.47
N LEU A 7 -20.07 -36.27 13.46
CA LEU A 7 -20.25 -34.83 13.28
C LEU A 7 -18.91 -34.21 12.89
N ILE A 8 -18.74 -33.87 11.61
CA ILE A 8 -17.55 -33.12 11.15
C ILE A 8 -17.79 -31.63 11.51
N ILE A 9 -17.13 -31.17 12.57
CA ILE A 9 -17.13 -29.77 12.94
C ILE A 9 -16.11 -29.05 12.05
N PHE A 10 -16.60 -28.29 11.07
CA PHE A 10 -15.76 -27.35 10.32
C PHE A 10 -15.44 -26.16 11.22
N ASN A 11 -14.23 -26.12 11.77
CA ASN A 11 -13.70 -24.92 12.39
C ASN A 11 -13.30 -23.93 11.28
N PHE A 12 -14.19 -23.01 10.93
CA PHE A 12 -13.81 -21.83 10.19
C PHE A 12 -13.03 -20.91 11.13
N PRO A 13 -11.81 -20.45 10.74
CA PRO A 13 -11.13 -19.42 11.52
C PRO A 13 -12.03 -18.18 11.59
N PRO A 14 -12.03 -17.45 12.71
CA PRO A 14 -12.81 -16.23 12.82
C PRO A 14 -12.36 -15.28 11.70
N SER A 15 -13.30 -14.87 10.85
CA SER A 15 -13.05 -13.85 9.84
C SER A 15 -12.72 -12.56 10.56
N THR A 16 -11.47 -12.10 10.45
CA THR A 16 -11.07 -10.78 10.97
C THR A 16 -11.89 -9.75 10.19
N MET A 17 -12.68 -8.95 10.90
CA MET A 17 -13.47 -7.90 10.27
C MET A 17 -12.52 -6.88 9.64
N ALA A 18 -12.78 -6.49 8.38
CA ALA A 18 -12.01 -5.46 7.71
C ALA A 18 -11.99 -4.16 8.54
N LYS A 19 -10.83 -3.53 8.66
CA LYS A 19 -10.67 -2.24 9.36
C LYS A 19 -10.25 -1.17 8.37
N THR A 20 -11.10 -0.18 8.19
CA THR A 20 -10.81 0.98 7.36
C THR A 20 -9.65 1.79 7.94
N ILE A 21 -8.65 2.05 7.12
CA ILE A 21 -7.56 3.01 7.39
C ILE A 21 -7.95 4.38 6.85
N ASP A 22 -8.44 4.44 5.61
CA ASP A 22 -8.91 5.66 4.95
C ASP A 22 -10.02 5.36 3.95
N ASN A 23 -11.09 6.16 3.97
CA ASN A 23 -12.17 6.11 2.98
C ASN A 23 -12.60 7.52 2.53
N LEU A 24 -11.82 8.55 2.84
CA LEU A 24 -12.02 9.97 2.57
C LEU A 24 -13.28 10.60 3.23
N ASN A 25 -14.11 9.82 3.88
CA ASN A 25 -15.35 10.26 4.53
C ASN A 25 -15.22 10.21 6.06
N ASP A 26 -15.54 9.06 6.64
CA ASP A 26 -15.61 8.88 8.10
C ASP A 26 -14.25 8.62 8.73
N GLN A 27 -13.35 7.97 7.98
CA GLN A 27 -12.00 7.63 8.41
C GLN A 27 -11.00 8.23 7.43
N ARG A 28 -10.18 9.15 7.93
CA ARG A 28 -9.15 9.85 7.13
C ARG A 28 -7.80 9.83 7.83
N VAL A 29 -6.76 9.65 7.03
CA VAL A 29 -5.38 9.88 7.44
C VAL A 29 -4.79 11.04 6.64
N LYS A 30 -3.75 11.66 7.17
CA LYS A 30 -3.08 12.75 6.46
C LYS A 30 -2.06 12.20 5.48
N TRP A 31 -2.38 12.27 4.19
CA TRP A 31 -1.47 11.93 3.12
C TRP A 31 -0.54 13.09 2.77
N ILE A 32 0.72 12.79 2.51
CA ILE A 32 1.76 13.75 2.14
C ILE A 32 2.38 13.29 0.83
N PRO A 33 2.17 14.02 -0.28
CA PRO A 33 2.83 13.72 -1.55
C PRO A 33 4.29 14.17 -1.53
N PHE A 34 5.15 13.42 -2.19
CA PHE A 34 6.53 13.81 -2.50
C PHE A 34 7.12 12.91 -3.58
N SER A 35 8.22 13.37 -4.19
CA SER A 35 8.94 12.64 -5.22
C SER A 35 10.41 12.47 -4.83
N ASP A 36 11.17 11.86 -5.73
CA ASP A 36 12.62 11.71 -5.61
C ASP A 36 13.39 13.04 -5.63
N GLN A 37 12.74 14.17 -5.89
CA GLN A 37 13.35 15.51 -5.76
C GLN A 37 13.94 15.74 -4.37
N VAL A 38 13.42 15.09 -3.32
CA VAL A 38 14.00 15.14 -1.96
C VAL A 38 15.40 14.53 -1.88
N MET A 39 15.83 13.80 -2.93
CA MET A 39 17.15 13.16 -3.06
C MET A 39 17.93 13.65 -4.29
N GLY A 40 17.42 14.67 -5.00
CA GLY A 40 18.05 15.22 -6.21
C GLY A 40 17.56 14.61 -7.52
N GLY A 41 16.54 13.76 -7.50
CA GLY A 41 15.83 13.28 -8.70
C GLY A 41 15.01 14.39 -9.36
N ILE A 42 14.38 14.07 -10.48
CA ILE A 42 13.61 15.02 -11.30
C ILE A 42 12.16 14.62 -11.53
N SER A 43 11.68 13.56 -10.87
CA SER A 43 10.28 13.15 -10.98
C SER A 43 9.34 14.21 -10.44
N GLU A 44 8.20 14.41 -11.11
CA GLU A 44 7.21 15.41 -10.75
C GLU A 44 5.92 14.72 -10.27
N VAL A 45 5.34 15.22 -9.18
CA VAL A 45 4.11 14.70 -8.60
C VAL A 45 3.06 15.80 -8.45
N ASN A 46 1.87 15.52 -8.95
CA ASN A 46 0.64 16.24 -8.66
C ASN A 46 -0.26 15.35 -7.81
N PHE A 47 -0.90 15.94 -6.79
CA PHE A 47 -1.75 15.19 -5.87
C PHE A 47 -2.97 16.03 -5.49
N PHE A 48 -4.17 15.45 -5.67
CA PHE A 48 -5.44 16.14 -5.47
C PHE A 48 -6.45 15.23 -4.79
N GLU A 49 -7.37 15.82 -4.04
CA GLU A 49 -8.65 15.18 -3.71
C GLU A 49 -9.63 15.50 -4.83
N LYS A 50 -10.32 14.48 -5.33
CA LYS A 50 -11.34 14.58 -6.38
C LYS A 50 -12.62 13.87 -5.95
N GLU A 51 -13.73 14.19 -6.63
CA GLU A 51 -15.01 13.50 -6.48
C GLU A 51 -15.60 13.22 -7.86
N GLU A 52 -16.11 12.02 -8.07
CA GLU A 52 -16.79 11.60 -9.27
C GLU A 52 -17.96 10.69 -8.89
N ASP A 53 -19.17 11.00 -9.35
CA ASP A 53 -20.40 10.24 -9.06
C ASP A 53 -20.63 9.95 -7.57
N GLY A 54 -20.29 10.91 -6.70
CA GLY A 54 -20.42 10.80 -5.25
C GLY A 54 -19.34 9.94 -4.56
N LEU A 55 -18.33 9.49 -5.29
CA LEU A 55 -17.16 8.81 -4.76
C LEU A 55 -16.00 9.80 -4.64
N SER A 56 -15.54 10.07 -3.43
CA SER A 56 -14.32 10.85 -3.18
C SER A 56 -13.09 9.97 -3.26
N PHE A 57 -12.01 10.49 -3.83
CA PHE A 57 -10.75 9.76 -3.99
C PHE A 57 -9.54 10.69 -4.03
N TYR A 58 -8.37 10.15 -3.74
CA TYR A 58 -7.08 10.78 -4.00
C TYR A 58 -6.63 10.45 -5.41
N HIS A 59 -6.15 11.47 -6.12
CA HIS A 59 -5.58 11.34 -7.46
C HIS A 59 -4.12 11.75 -7.40
N MET A 60 -3.24 10.86 -7.84
CA MET A 60 -1.81 11.13 -8.02
C MET A 60 -1.43 10.92 -9.47
N GLU A 61 -0.80 11.91 -10.07
CA GLU A 61 -0.27 11.84 -11.42
C GLU A 61 1.10 12.49 -11.53
N GLY A 62 1.86 12.11 -12.55
CA GLY A 62 3.12 12.79 -12.86
C GLY A 62 4.13 11.93 -13.59
N ASN A 63 5.23 12.58 -13.99
CA ASN A 63 6.32 11.91 -14.66
C ASN A 63 7.30 11.31 -13.65
N VAL A 64 7.47 10.00 -13.71
CA VAL A 64 8.53 9.28 -13.00
C VAL A 64 9.76 9.22 -13.90
N SER A 65 10.91 9.64 -13.40
CA SER A 65 12.18 9.59 -14.09
C SER A 65 13.26 8.95 -13.24
N THR A 66 14.01 8.04 -13.82
CA THR A 66 15.15 7.36 -13.16
C THR A 66 16.44 8.17 -13.23
N GLU A 67 16.43 9.34 -13.86
CA GLU A 67 17.58 10.24 -13.89
C GLU A 67 18.00 10.67 -12.47
N ASN A 68 19.28 10.96 -12.30
CA ASN A 68 19.90 11.38 -11.04
C ASN A 68 19.68 10.40 -9.87
N ASN A 69 19.58 9.09 -10.16
CA ASN A 69 19.23 8.03 -9.20
C ASN A 69 17.86 8.23 -8.53
N GLY A 70 16.94 8.89 -9.24
CA GLY A 70 15.54 9.04 -8.89
C GLY A 70 14.72 7.79 -9.21
N GLY A 71 13.46 7.96 -9.52
CA GLY A 71 12.58 6.91 -10.01
C GLY A 71 11.33 6.68 -9.17
N PHE A 72 10.82 7.70 -8.48
CA PHE A 72 9.52 7.55 -7.80
C PHE A 72 8.76 8.87 -7.63
N ILE A 73 7.44 8.71 -7.61
CA ILE A 73 6.50 9.64 -6.99
C ILE A 73 5.62 8.86 -6.01
N GLN A 74 5.21 9.47 -4.93
CA GLN A 74 4.36 8.82 -3.94
C GLN A 74 3.54 9.79 -3.10
N PHE A 75 2.50 9.26 -2.46
CA PHE A 75 1.90 9.87 -1.29
C PHE A 75 1.90 8.87 -0.13
N ARG A 76 2.21 9.36 1.07
CA ARG A 76 2.42 8.53 2.26
C ARG A 76 1.67 9.09 3.45
N ALA A 77 1.09 8.19 4.24
CA ALA A 77 0.46 8.52 5.51
C ALA A 77 1.11 7.76 6.67
N GLU A 78 1.15 8.41 7.84
CA GLU A 78 1.43 7.72 9.09
C GLU A 78 0.17 6.99 9.54
N VAL A 79 0.34 5.74 9.99
CA VAL A 79 -0.75 4.89 10.46
C VAL A 79 -0.37 4.23 11.78
N LYS A 80 -1.40 3.88 12.56
CA LYS A 80 -1.24 3.09 13.78
C LYS A 80 -2.11 1.84 13.68
N ILE A 81 -1.46 0.68 13.68
CA ILE A 81 -2.12 -0.61 13.65
C ILE A 81 -1.95 -1.25 15.02
N GLU A 82 -3.06 -1.53 15.71
CA GLU A 82 -3.08 -2.02 17.09
C GLU A 82 -3.30 -3.52 17.19
N ASP A 83 -3.79 -4.15 16.12
CA ASP A 83 -4.07 -5.58 16.06
C ASP A 83 -3.18 -6.25 15.00
N LYS A 84 -2.58 -7.37 15.37
CA LYS A 84 -1.69 -8.17 14.52
C LYS A 84 -2.40 -9.26 13.70
N ASN A 85 -3.70 -9.41 13.85
CA ASN A 85 -4.45 -10.53 13.26
C ASN A 85 -4.85 -10.29 11.80
N TYR A 86 -4.49 -9.14 11.21
CA TYR A 86 -4.73 -8.85 9.80
C TYR A 86 -3.78 -9.63 8.89
N GLN A 87 -4.29 -10.02 7.72
CA GLN A 87 -3.54 -10.78 6.72
C GLN A 87 -2.91 -9.90 5.65
N GLY A 88 -3.45 -8.70 5.41
CA GLY A 88 -2.98 -7.83 4.36
C GLY A 88 -3.67 -6.47 4.34
N LEU A 89 -3.34 -5.72 3.29
CA LEU A 89 -3.96 -4.47 2.92
C LEU A 89 -4.86 -4.67 1.71
N LYS A 90 -5.96 -3.95 1.67
CA LYS A 90 -6.91 -3.93 0.57
C LYS A 90 -7.10 -2.50 0.13
N ILE A 91 -6.87 -2.23 -1.15
CA ILE A 91 -6.91 -0.89 -1.73
C ILE A 91 -8.02 -0.80 -2.77
N LYS A 92 -8.86 0.24 -2.70
CA LYS A 92 -9.83 0.58 -3.74
C LYS A 92 -9.19 1.57 -4.68
N THR A 93 -8.91 1.15 -5.92
CA THR A 93 -8.10 1.91 -6.86
C THR A 93 -8.52 1.69 -8.31
N ARG A 94 -8.15 2.64 -9.17
CA ARG A 94 -8.07 2.55 -10.62
C ARG A 94 -6.84 3.31 -11.10
N GLY A 95 -6.41 3.11 -12.35
CA GLY A 95 -5.25 3.81 -12.91
C GLY A 95 -5.05 3.50 -14.38
N ASN A 96 -3.92 3.92 -14.92
CA ASN A 96 -3.59 3.83 -16.32
C ASN A 96 -3.01 2.46 -16.79
N GLY A 97 -3.11 1.43 -15.97
CA GLY A 97 -2.64 0.07 -16.28
C GLY A 97 -1.18 -0.20 -15.93
N GLU A 98 -0.51 0.77 -15.33
CA GLU A 98 0.87 0.61 -14.87
C GLU A 98 0.93 -0.22 -13.57
N GLU A 99 2.13 -0.72 -13.26
CA GLU A 99 2.42 -1.37 -12.00
C GLU A 99 2.78 -0.31 -10.96
N ASP A 100 1.99 -0.27 -9.88
CA ASP A 100 2.21 0.57 -8.71
C ASP A 100 2.59 -0.27 -7.50
N TYR A 101 2.98 0.38 -6.40
CA TYR A 101 3.48 -0.29 -5.22
C TYR A 101 2.82 0.24 -3.94
N LEU A 102 2.64 -0.65 -2.97
CA LEU A 102 2.49 -0.26 -1.57
C LEU A 102 3.84 -0.41 -0.87
N PHE A 103 4.31 0.67 -0.25
CA PHE A 103 5.49 0.65 0.61
C PHE A 103 5.08 0.75 2.07
N ILE A 104 5.52 -0.20 2.87
CA ILE A 104 5.34 -0.22 4.32
C ILE A 104 6.65 0.16 4.99
N ARG A 105 6.59 1.13 5.92
CA ARG A 105 7.69 1.44 6.84
C ARG A 105 7.30 1.08 8.26
N THR A 106 8.27 0.58 8.99
CA THR A 106 8.10 0.08 10.36
C THR A 106 9.03 0.80 11.33
N LYS A 107 8.91 0.49 12.61
CA LYS A 107 9.86 0.97 13.63
C LYS A 107 11.32 0.55 13.35
N LYS A 108 11.53 -0.50 12.54
CA LYS A 108 12.87 -1.01 12.17
C LYS A 108 13.43 -0.38 10.89
N THR A 109 12.60 0.20 10.02
CA THR A 109 13.04 0.89 8.79
C THR A 109 13.46 2.33 9.11
N ARG A 110 14.60 2.50 9.77
CA ARG A 110 15.06 3.81 10.27
C ARG A 110 15.60 4.74 9.18
N LEU A 111 16.13 4.17 8.09
CA LEU A 111 16.71 4.95 6.99
C LEU A 111 15.64 5.19 5.90
N PRO A 112 15.69 6.34 5.18
CA PRO A 112 14.68 6.71 4.19
C PRO A 112 14.44 5.66 3.09
N TRP A 113 15.48 4.97 2.67
CA TRP A 113 15.45 3.95 1.59
C TRP A 113 15.10 2.54 2.08
N LEU A 114 14.87 2.36 3.37
CA LEU A 114 14.44 1.07 3.91
C LEU A 114 12.92 1.00 4.00
N TYR A 115 12.33 0.02 3.34
CA TYR A 115 10.89 -0.26 3.32
C TYR A 115 10.62 -1.74 3.02
N TYR A 116 9.37 -2.13 3.13
CA TYR A 116 8.84 -3.36 2.56
C TYR A 116 7.85 -2.98 1.47
N GLY A 117 8.05 -3.53 0.27
CA GLY A 117 7.25 -3.19 -0.91
C GLY A 117 6.51 -4.40 -1.48
N SER A 118 5.33 -4.17 -1.98
CA SER A 118 4.57 -5.13 -2.80
C SER A 118 3.94 -4.40 -3.96
N SER A 119 4.04 -4.95 -5.16
CA SER A 119 3.43 -4.37 -6.36
C SER A 119 1.98 -4.80 -6.53
N PHE A 120 1.23 -4.00 -7.25
CA PHE A 120 -0.11 -4.29 -7.75
C PHE A 120 -0.33 -3.57 -9.09
N SER A 121 -1.20 -4.11 -9.93
CA SER A 121 -1.54 -3.51 -11.21
C SER A 121 -2.94 -2.92 -11.19
N THR A 122 -3.09 -1.74 -11.77
CA THR A 122 -4.37 -1.07 -11.90
C THR A 122 -5.01 -1.32 -13.26
N THR A 123 -6.29 -0.98 -13.39
CA THR A 123 -7.01 -0.82 -14.65
C THR A 123 -7.75 0.51 -14.61
N ASP A 124 -8.39 0.90 -15.72
CA ASP A 124 -9.24 2.09 -15.80
C ASP A 124 -10.56 1.97 -15.00
N GLN A 125 -10.85 0.78 -14.44
CA GLN A 125 -12.06 0.52 -13.65
C GLN A 125 -11.76 0.47 -12.15
N TRP A 126 -12.67 1.00 -11.33
CA TRP A 126 -12.60 0.87 -9.89
C TRP A 126 -12.64 -0.60 -9.45
N GLN A 127 -11.64 -1.00 -8.67
CA GLN A 127 -11.53 -2.35 -8.13
C GLN A 127 -10.94 -2.34 -6.72
N TRP A 128 -11.29 -3.36 -5.93
CA TRP A 128 -10.60 -3.67 -4.71
C TRP A 128 -9.49 -4.68 -5.00
N ILE A 129 -8.26 -4.36 -4.61
CA ILE A 129 -7.10 -5.24 -4.75
C ILE A 129 -6.63 -5.65 -3.37
N GLU A 130 -6.56 -6.95 -3.11
CA GLU A 130 -6.01 -7.52 -1.87
C GLU A 130 -4.52 -7.74 -2.04
N ILE A 131 -3.73 -7.24 -1.07
CA ILE A 131 -2.27 -7.32 -1.07
C ILE A 131 -1.86 -7.94 0.26
N PRO A 132 -1.62 -9.26 0.30
CA PRO A 132 -1.29 -9.96 1.52
C PRO A 132 0.07 -9.53 2.07
N PHE A 133 0.22 -9.44 3.39
CA PHE A 133 1.50 -9.07 4.01
C PHE A 133 2.64 -10.03 3.64
N SER A 134 2.31 -11.26 3.27
CA SER A 134 3.29 -12.25 2.79
C SER A 134 3.92 -11.88 1.43
N SER A 135 3.29 -11.02 0.62
CA SER A 135 3.83 -10.57 -0.67
C SER A 135 4.86 -9.46 -0.54
N PHE A 136 4.90 -8.77 0.61
CA PHE A 136 5.82 -7.67 0.82
C PHE A 136 7.26 -8.17 0.98
N LYS A 137 8.15 -7.61 0.18
CA LYS A 137 9.59 -7.87 0.22
C LYS A 137 10.32 -6.66 0.75
N LYS A 138 11.38 -6.89 1.55
CA LYS A 138 12.25 -5.80 2.00
C LYS A 138 12.96 -5.16 0.80
N SER A 139 13.16 -3.84 0.87
CA SER A 139 13.94 -3.08 -0.11
C SER A 139 15.33 -3.71 -0.29
N GLU A 140 15.88 -3.58 -1.47
CA GLU A 140 17.26 -3.96 -1.77
C GLU A 140 18.23 -2.78 -1.50
N GLY A 141 19.52 -3.06 -1.44
CA GLY A 141 20.54 -2.05 -1.29
C GLY A 141 21.18 -1.98 0.10
N ARG A 142 21.90 -0.89 0.34
CA ARG A 142 22.72 -0.72 1.55
C ARG A 142 21.90 -0.78 2.83
N PHE A 143 22.34 -1.60 3.78
CA PHE A 143 21.69 -1.85 5.08
C PHE A 143 20.37 -2.64 5.05
N SER A 144 19.85 -3.02 3.89
CA SER A 144 18.66 -3.87 3.81
C SER A 144 18.85 -5.26 4.47
N GLY A 145 20.10 -5.72 4.55
CA GLY A 145 20.46 -6.97 5.24
C GLY A 145 20.05 -7.01 6.72
N PHE A 146 19.98 -5.86 7.39
CA PHE A 146 19.59 -5.75 8.79
C PHE A 146 18.06 -5.80 9.01
N LEU A 147 17.26 -5.67 7.94
CA LEU A 147 15.82 -5.83 8.05
C LEU A 147 15.46 -7.32 8.12
N PRO A 148 14.54 -7.70 9.02
CA PRO A 148 13.98 -9.05 9.01
C PRO A 148 13.25 -9.33 7.68
N LYS A 149 13.16 -10.61 7.29
CA LYS A 149 12.43 -11.01 6.08
C LYS A 149 10.93 -10.70 6.19
N LYS A 150 10.37 -10.75 7.40
CA LYS A 150 8.99 -10.38 7.70
C LYS A 150 9.00 -9.25 8.71
N PHE A 151 8.01 -8.37 8.62
CA PHE A 151 7.82 -7.30 9.59
C PHE A 151 6.70 -7.64 10.57
N ASP A 152 6.71 -6.96 11.72
CA ASP A 152 5.63 -7.05 12.69
C ASP A 152 4.53 -6.06 12.29
N ILE A 153 3.29 -6.53 12.18
CA ILE A 153 2.14 -5.72 11.75
C ILE A 153 1.93 -4.53 12.72
N GLU A 154 2.00 -4.75 14.02
CA GLU A 154 1.93 -3.69 15.05
C GLU A 154 3.11 -2.70 14.98
N GLY A 155 4.16 -3.07 14.28
CA GLY A 155 5.34 -2.22 14.04
C GLY A 155 5.19 -1.29 12.86
N ILE A 156 4.13 -1.38 12.08
CA ILE A 156 3.88 -0.52 10.91
C ILE A 156 3.69 0.93 11.40
N LYS A 157 4.39 1.84 10.75
CA LYS A 157 4.36 3.28 11.05
C LYS A 157 3.75 4.10 9.94
N SER A 158 4.00 3.70 8.69
CA SER A 158 3.46 4.41 7.54
C SER A 158 3.24 3.48 6.36
N ILE A 159 2.30 3.87 5.52
CA ILE A 159 1.99 3.24 4.25
C ILE A 159 2.14 4.30 3.17
N GLY A 160 2.81 3.96 2.08
CA GLY A 160 2.95 4.79 0.88
C GLY A 160 2.35 4.10 -0.33
N ILE A 161 1.71 4.87 -1.20
CA ILE A 161 1.25 4.45 -2.53
C ILE A 161 2.24 5.08 -3.50
N VAL A 162 2.89 4.27 -4.32
CA VAL A 162 4.14 4.64 -5.00
C VAL A 162 4.13 4.17 -6.44
N ALA A 163 4.37 5.09 -7.35
CA ALA A 163 4.78 4.81 -8.71
C ALA A 163 6.31 4.80 -8.78
N TYR A 164 6.94 3.69 -9.23
CA TYR A 164 8.34 3.40 -8.96
C TYR A 164 9.06 2.62 -10.04
N GLY A 165 10.34 2.93 -10.21
CA GLY A 165 11.36 2.01 -10.73
C GLY A 165 11.64 2.06 -12.22
N LYS A 166 10.92 2.85 -13.01
CA LYS A 166 11.13 3.08 -14.45
C LYS A 166 10.70 4.48 -14.87
N ASP A 167 11.04 4.88 -16.07
CA ASP A 167 10.54 6.13 -16.68
C ASP A 167 9.13 5.88 -17.23
N PHE A 168 8.13 6.60 -16.70
CA PHE A 168 6.74 6.53 -17.17
C PHE A 168 5.89 7.67 -16.62
N TYR A 169 4.73 7.87 -17.20
CA TYR A 169 3.70 8.74 -16.63
C TYR A 169 2.80 7.91 -15.72
N ALA A 170 2.82 8.22 -14.44
CA ALA A 170 1.93 7.61 -13.46
C ALA A 170 0.59 8.35 -13.41
N ASP A 171 -0.49 7.59 -13.26
CA ASP A 171 -1.85 8.11 -13.09
C ASP A 171 -2.65 7.06 -12.29
N ILE A 172 -2.91 7.37 -11.01
CA ILE A 172 -3.60 6.47 -10.08
C ILE A 172 -4.60 7.22 -9.22
N ASP A 173 -5.77 6.64 -9.09
CA ASP A 173 -6.84 7.06 -8.18
C ASP A 173 -7.00 6.06 -7.04
N VAL A 174 -7.17 6.55 -5.82
CA VAL A 174 -7.35 5.73 -4.61
C VAL A 174 -8.52 6.25 -3.78
N ALA A 175 -9.56 5.41 -3.62
CA ALA A 175 -10.78 5.75 -2.89
C ALA A 175 -10.92 5.03 -1.53
N GLY A 176 -9.97 4.19 -1.17
CA GLY A 176 -10.02 3.52 0.12
C GLY A 176 -8.82 2.62 0.38
N LEU A 177 -8.50 2.47 1.66
CA LEU A 177 -7.47 1.58 2.17
C LEU A 177 -7.96 0.91 3.43
N GLU A 178 -7.89 -0.41 3.48
CA GLU A 178 -8.39 -1.24 4.57
C GLU A 178 -7.37 -2.31 4.96
N LEU A 179 -7.46 -2.76 6.20
CA LEU A 179 -6.85 -4.00 6.68
C LEU A 179 -7.88 -5.14 6.58
N TYR A 180 -7.46 -6.34 6.22
CA TYR A 180 -8.34 -7.53 6.17
C TYR A 180 -7.69 -8.75 6.80
#